data_8d760c416a0427479e23ab9b8ec61aa0
#
_entry.id   8d760c416a0427479e23ab9b8ec61aa0
#
_cell.length_a   1.000
_cell.length_b   1.000
_cell.length_c   1.000
_cell.angle_alpha   90.00
_cell.angle_beta   90.00
_cell.angle_gamma   90.00
#
_symmetry.space_group_name_H-M   'P 1'
#
loop_
_entity.id
_entity.type
_entity.pdbx_description
1 polymer ?
#
loop_
_entity_poly.entity_id
_entity_poly.type
_entity_poly.pdbx_seq_one_letter_code
_entity_poly.pdbx_strand_id
1 'polypeptide(L)'
;MSQLDHIPSIRLRAIEVTGPDAIAFMQSQLTIDVAAIADSRLHPAAWCSPDGRADAVLLVGVDGDRVWLVLPEALVAPTLKRARMFSIGRKVALERDVAAYPAVAPPSQEQQALELALDPDRSLLLGKPGDDAGNGAEGLSDQWLQADIECAMAWILPATAGAYLPQMLGLDALGGLSYKKGCFPGQEVIARVHYRGRVTRRTARFRLAADSPPPPGREFKLAEKPAQVLYAVAEPGQPGSAIGLAVVAAEAEDSAKITIGSHTGTLF
;
A
#
# COMPACT_ATOMS: atom_id res chain seq x y z
N MET A 1 -32.57 -11.44 7.11
CA MET A 1 -31.27 -11.95 6.69
C MET A 1 -30.48 -10.72 6.26
N SER A 2 -29.71 -10.13 7.18
CA SER A 2 -28.83 -8.99 6.89
C SER A 2 -27.70 -9.48 6.00
N GLN A 3 -27.50 -8.82 4.86
CA GLN A 3 -26.25 -8.90 4.11
C GLN A 3 -25.13 -8.54 5.12
N LEU A 4 -24.36 -9.53 5.51
CA LEU A 4 -23.06 -9.29 6.13
C LEU A 4 -22.28 -8.51 5.07
N ASP A 5 -22.07 -7.22 5.32
CA ASP A 5 -21.19 -6.38 4.51
C ASP A 5 -19.81 -7.03 4.59
N HIS A 6 -19.53 -7.87 3.60
CA HIS A 6 -18.24 -8.52 3.44
C HIS A 6 -17.25 -7.39 3.15
N ILE A 7 -16.41 -7.06 4.15
CA ILE A 7 -15.31 -6.13 3.92
C ILE A 7 -14.41 -6.79 2.90
N PRO A 8 -14.22 -6.19 1.72
CA PRO A 8 -13.43 -6.82 0.67
C PRO A 8 -12.00 -7.01 1.18
N SER A 9 -11.55 -8.26 1.22
CA SER A 9 -10.14 -8.57 1.42
C SER A 9 -9.31 -7.78 0.41
N ILE A 10 -8.18 -7.18 0.83
CA ILE A 10 -7.30 -6.46 -0.08
C ILE A 10 -6.74 -7.48 -1.08
N ARG A 11 -7.06 -7.31 -2.35
CA ARG A 11 -6.45 -8.04 -3.45
C ARG A 11 -5.34 -7.20 -4.03
N LEU A 12 -4.21 -7.82 -4.27
CA LEU A 12 -3.08 -7.18 -4.93
C LEU A 12 -3.01 -7.59 -6.40
N ARG A 13 -2.62 -6.64 -7.22
CA ARG A 13 -2.31 -6.84 -8.64
C ARG A 13 -0.94 -6.25 -8.93
N ALA A 14 -0.25 -6.82 -9.91
CA ALA A 14 1.02 -6.31 -10.37
C ALA A 14 0.92 -5.74 -11.78
N ILE A 15 1.46 -4.56 -11.98
CA ILE A 15 1.64 -3.93 -13.29
C ILE A 15 3.09 -4.14 -13.70
N GLU A 16 3.31 -4.74 -14.86
CA GLU A 16 4.64 -4.84 -15.49
C GLU A 16 4.91 -3.60 -16.33
N VAL A 17 6.03 -2.96 -16.07
CA VAL A 17 6.52 -1.80 -16.81
C VAL A 17 7.81 -2.20 -17.51
N THR A 18 7.82 -2.20 -18.84
CA THR A 18 8.93 -2.64 -19.67
C THR A 18 9.37 -1.56 -20.66
N GLY A 19 10.50 -1.81 -21.32
CA GLY A 19 11.06 -0.92 -22.35
C GLY A 19 12.28 -0.13 -21.87
N PRO A 20 13.06 0.42 -22.81
CA PRO A 20 14.34 1.07 -22.51
C PRO A 20 14.25 2.22 -21.51
N ASP A 21 13.08 2.87 -21.40
CA ASP A 21 12.86 3.99 -20.48
C ASP A 21 12.12 3.59 -19.19
N ALA A 22 11.84 2.31 -18.93
CA ALA A 22 11.00 1.86 -17.83
C ALA A 22 11.51 2.34 -16.46
N ILE A 23 12.78 2.06 -16.14
CA ILE A 23 13.40 2.48 -14.88
C ILE A 23 13.42 4.02 -14.78
N ALA A 24 13.86 4.72 -15.81
CA ALA A 24 13.92 6.18 -15.82
C ALA A 24 12.52 6.83 -15.70
N PHE A 25 11.51 6.21 -16.30
CA PHE A 25 10.13 6.64 -16.19
C PHE A 25 9.62 6.46 -14.75
N MET A 26 9.74 5.26 -14.17
CA MET A 26 9.31 5.02 -12.80
C MET A 26 10.11 5.85 -11.79
N GLN A 27 11.40 6.06 -12.04
CA GLN A 27 12.23 6.99 -11.28
C GLN A 27 11.64 8.40 -11.24
N SER A 28 11.03 8.86 -12.32
CA SER A 28 10.41 10.18 -12.40
C SER A 28 8.99 10.26 -11.84
N GLN A 29 8.38 9.14 -11.46
CA GLN A 29 6.99 9.08 -11.01
C GLN A 29 6.82 8.72 -9.53
N LEU A 30 7.69 7.88 -8.99
CA LEU A 30 7.55 7.30 -7.65
C LEU A 30 8.40 8.03 -6.62
N THR A 31 8.05 7.87 -5.35
CA THR A 31 8.75 8.51 -4.23
C THR A 31 10.09 7.86 -3.89
N ILE A 32 10.26 6.57 -4.19
CA ILE A 32 11.50 5.80 -3.95
C ILE A 32 12.52 6.03 -5.06
N ASP A 33 13.78 5.79 -4.78
CA ASP A 33 14.86 5.77 -5.77
C ASP A 33 14.88 4.44 -6.52
N VAL A 34 14.07 4.34 -7.57
CA VAL A 34 13.91 3.11 -8.37
C VAL A 34 15.21 2.67 -9.02
N ALA A 35 16.04 3.63 -9.44
CA ALA A 35 17.33 3.35 -10.08
C ALA A 35 18.37 2.78 -9.11
N ALA A 36 18.16 2.94 -7.81
CA ALA A 36 19.03 2.39 -6.77
C ALA A 36 18.61 1.00 -6.28
N ILE A 37 17.46 0.48 -6.73
CA ILE A 37 17.02 -0.87 -6.40
C ILE A 37 17.89 -1.87 -7.16
N ALA A 38 18.71 -2.63 -6.44
CA ALA A 38 19.64 -3.60 -7.00
C ALA A 38 19.37 -5.04 -6.52
N ASP A 39 18.39 -5.21 -5.64
CA ASP A 39 17.99 -6.50 -5.09
C ASP A 39 16.66 -6.98 -5.72
N SER A 40 16.40 -8.27 -5.64
CA SER A 40 15.14 -8.87 -6.09
C SER A 40 14.06 -8.79 -5.01
N ARG A 41 13.89 -7.60 -4.40
CA ARG A 41 12.94 -7.37 -3.32
C ARG A 41 11.90 -6.34 -3.70
N LEU A 42 10.78 -6.41 -3.01
CA LEU A 42 9.72 -5.42 -3.09
C LEU A 42 9.96 -4.30 -2.07
N HIS A 43 9.92 -3.08 -2.53
CA HIS A 43 10.13 -1.88 -1.72
C HIS A 43 8.87 -1.01 -1.71
N PRO A 44 8.43 -0.51 -0.54
CA PRO A 44 7.29 0.38 -0.49
C PRO A 44 7.58 1.70 -1.20
N ALA A 45 6.56 2.26 -1.83
CA ALA A 45 6.62 3.56 -2.49
C ALA A 45 5.23 4.20 -2.56
N ALA A 46 5.17 5.47 -2.92
CA ALA A 46 3.93 6.11 -3.29
C ALA A 46 3.99 6.69 -4.70
N TRP A 47 2.83 6.69 -5.36
CA TRP A 47 2.56 7.53 -6.50
C TRP A 47 1.74 8.72 -6.04
N CYS A 48 2.30 9.92 -6.18
CA CYS A 48 1.70 11.13 -5.61
C CYS A 48 1.11 12.05 -6.68
N SER A 49 0.08 12.79 -6.29
CA SER A 49 -0.41 13.96 -7.02
C SER A 49 0.58 15.14 -6.91
N PRO A 50 0.44 16.19 -7.72
CA PRO A 50 1.30 17.36 -7.67
C PRO A 50 1.32 18.09 -6.31
N ASP A 51 0.26 17.98 -5.52
CA ASP A 51 0.16 18.51 -4.16
C ASP A 51 0.76 17.58 -3.08
N GLY A 52 1.47 16.54 -3.51
CA GLY A 52 2.24 15.64 -2.65
C GLY A 52 1.43 14.56 -1.95
N ARG A 53 0.13 14.45 -2.23
CA ARG A 53 -0.72 13.41 -1.62
C ARG A 53 -0.58 12.09 -2.36
N ALA A 54 -0.55 10.99 -1.62
CA ALA A 54 -0.45 9.67 -2.19
C ALA A 54 -1.79 9.26 -2.83
N ASP A 55 -1.82 9.12 -4.15
CA ASP A 55 -2.94 8.54 -4.90
C ASP A 55 -2.92 7.01 -4.83
N ALA A 56 -1.72 6.43 -4.71
CA ALA A 56 -1.53 5.02 -4.41
C ALA A 56 -0.29 4.81 -3.52
N VAL A 57 -0.38 3.86 -2.60
CA VAL A 57 0.76 3.20 -1.97
C VAL A 57 0.92 1.86 -2.66
N LEU A 58 2.14 1.53 -3.02
CA LEU A 58 2.46 0.35 -3.82
C LEU A 58 3.83 -0.22 -3.40
N LEU A 59 4.08 -1.45 -3.81
CA LEU A 59 5.41 -2.06 -3.70
C LEU A 59 6.05 -2.05 -5.08
N VAL A 60 7.34 -1.75 -5.12
CA VAL A 60 8.15 -1.69 -6.35
C VAL A 60 9.22 -2.76 -6.31
N GLY A 61 9.31 -3.56 -7.34
CA GLY A 61 10.42 -4.48 -7.59
C GLY A 61 11.08 -4.19 -8.93
N VAL A 62 12.36 -4.49 -9.02
CA VAL A 62 13.12 -4.39 -10.28
C VAL A 62 13.69 -5.77 -10.59
N ASP A 63 13.46 -6.24 -11.82
CA ASP A 63 14.00 -7.48 -12.36
C ASP A 63 14.60 -7.21 -13.75
N GLY A 64 15.91 -7.09 -13.79
CA GLY A 64 16.63 -6.68 -15.00
C GLY A 64 16.23 -5.26 -15.44
N ASP A 65 15.63 -5.14 -16.61
CA ASP A 65 15.13 -3.89 -17.17
C ASP A 65 13.63 -3.65 -16.93
N ARG A 66 12.98 -4.54 -16.17
CA ARG A 66 11.55 -4.51 -15.84
C ARG A 66 11.32 -3.90 -14.48
N VAL A 67 10.26 -3.12 -14.35
CA VAL A 67 9.78 -2.61 -13.08
C VAL A 67 8.39 -3.17 -12.80
N TRP A 68 8.23 -3.74 -11.63
CA TRP A 68 6.98 -4.27 -11.14
C TRP A 68 6.36 -3.32 -10.11
N LEU A 69 5.09 -3.01 -10.30
CA LEU A 69 4.30 -2.20 -9.37
C LEU A 69 3.18 -3.06 -8.80
N VAL A 70 3.27 -3.40 -7.51
CA VAL A 70 2.24 -4.19 -6.83
C VAL A 70 1.39 -3.28 -5.97
N LEU A 71 0.08 -3.29 -6.18
CA LEU A 71 -0.85 -2.37 -5.52
C LEU A 71 -2.25 -3.01 -5.37
N PRO A 72 -3.11 -2.44 -4.51
CA PRO A 72 -4.50 -2.89 -4.40
C PRO A 72 -5.22 -2.83 -5.76
N GLU A 73 -5.92 -3.92 -6.10
CA GLU A 73 -6.65 -4.10 -7.37
C GLU A 73 -7.53 -2.89 -7.72
N ALA A 74 -8.23 -2.35 -6.72
CA ALA A 74 -9.12 -1.20 -6.90
C ALA A 74 -8.41 0.08 -7.39
N LEU A 75 -7.07 0.17 -7.26
CA LEU A 75 -6.26 1.30 -7.70
C LEU A 75 -5.50 1.03 -9.00
N VAL A 76 -5.56 -0.16 -9.56
CA VAL A 76 -4.86 -0.50 -10.81
C VAL A 76 -5.32 0.37 -11.98
N ALA A 77 -6.63 0.43 -12.23
CA ALA A 77 -7.16 1.17 -13.35
C ALA A 77 -6.82 2.68 -13.33
N PRO A 78 -7.00 3.43 -12.21
CA PRO A 78 -6.58 4.83 -12.15
C PRO A 78 -5.06 4.99 -12.26
N THR A 79 -4.25 4.08 -11.70
CA THR A 79 -2.79 4.12 -11.80
C THR A 79 -2.32 3.89 -13.24
N LEU A 80 -2.85 2.88 -13.93
CA LEU A 80 -2.56 2.63 -15.34
C LEU A 80 -2.97 3.80 -16.25
N LYS A 81 -4.15 4.37 -16.02
CA LYS A 81 -4.59 5.55 -16.78
C LYS A 81 -3.60 6.70 -16.65
N ARG A 82 -3.14 6.95 -15.44
CA ARG A 82 -2.16 8.00 -15.16
C ARG A 82 -0.79 7.67 -15.76
N ALA A 83 -0.31 6.44 -15.59
CA ALA A 83 0.95 5.99 -16.15
C ALA A 83 1.00 6.17 -17.67
N ARG A 84 -0.06 5.76 -18.37
CA ARG A 84 -0.18 5.94 -19.83
C ARG A 84 -0.15 7.40 -20.26
N MET A 85 -0.75 8.29 -19.50
CA MET A 85 -0.75 9.73 -19.79
C MET A 85 0.67 10.32 -19.66
N PHE A 86 1.43 9.93 -18.64
CA PHE A 86 2.78 10.45 -18.41
C PHE A 86 3.88 9.71 -19.19
N SER A 87 3.57 8.57 -19.80
CA SER A 87 4.52 7.82 -20.66
C SER A 87 4.52 8.28 -22.12
N ILE A 88 3.67 9.23 -22.50
CA ILE A 88 3.62 9.75 -23.89
C ILE A 88 5.01 10.27 -24.30
N GLY A 89 5.53 9.78 -25.43
CA GLY A 89 6.85 10.13 -25.97
C GLY A 89 8.02 9.37 -25.33
N ARG A 90 7.77 8.43 -24.41
CA ARG A 90 8.78 7.55 -23.83
C ARG A 90 8.67 6.12 -24.41
N LYS A 91 9.78 5.42 -24.45
CA LYS A 91 9.83 4.01 -24.91
C LYS A 91 9.51 3.09 -23.71
N VAL A 92 8.26 3.13 -23.27
CA VAL A 92 7.74 2.38 -22.14
C VAL A 92 6.49 1.63 -22.57
N ALA A 93 6.40 0.37 -22.23
CA ALA A 93 5.20 -0.44 -22.32
C ALA A 93 4.65 -0.74 -20.91
N LEU A 94 3.34 -0.66 -20.78
CA LEU A 94 2.58 -0.95 -19.56
C LEU A 94 1.65 -2.11 -19.91
N GLU A 95 2.19 -3.32 -19.91
CA GLU A 95 1.57 -4.40 -20.69
C GLU A 95 0.79 -5.41 -19.88
N ARG A 96 1.08 -5.58 -18.58
CA ARG A 96 0.47 -6.65 -17.81
C ARG A 96 -0.14 -6.14 -16.52
N ASP A 97 -1.37 -6.52 -16.31
CA ASP A 97 -2.08 -6.52 -15.04
C ASP A 97 -2.23 -7.99 -14.65
N VAL A 98 -1.38 -8.45 -13.75
CA VAL A 98 -1.35 -9.85 -13.31
C VAL A 98 -1.68 -9.96 -11.84
N ALA A 99 -2.22 -11.11 -11.41
CA ALA A 99 -2.45 -11.38 -10.01
C ALA A 99 -1.12 -11.37 -9.23
N ALA A 100 -1.15 -10.78 -8.03
CA ALA A 100 -0.07 -10.85 -7.06
C ALA A 100 -0.62 -11.49 -5.79
N TYR A 101 -0.02 -12.58 -5.34
CA TYR A 101 -0.50 -13.35 -4.21
C TYR A 101 0.65 -13.87 -3.34
N PRO A 102 0.39 -14.13 -2.05
CA PRO A 102 1.40 -14.66 -1.14
C PRO A 102 2.03 -15.96 -1.65
N ALA A 103 3.34 -16.08 -1.58
CA ALA A 103 4.02 -17.33 -1.81
C ALA A 103 3.82 -18.23 -0.58
N VAL A 104 3.07 -19.31 -0.75
CA VAL A 104 2.78 -20.29 0.32
C VAL A 104 3.79 -21.44 0.30
N ALA A 105 4.45 -21.65 -0.84
CA ALA A 105 5.52 -22.63 -1.06
C ALA A 105 6.35 -22.18 -2.26
N PRO A 106 7.60 -22.64 -2.39
CA PRO A 106 8.40 -22.33 -3.56
C PRO A 106 7.63 -22.76 -4.83
N PRO A 107 7.65 -21.89 -5.89
CA PRO A 107 6.90 -22.17 -7.11
C PRO A 107 7.36 -23.51 -7.71
N SER A 108 6.41 -24.34 -8.15
CA SER A 108 6.73 -25.51 -8.94
C SER A 108 7.39 -25.06 -10.24
N GLN A 109 8.29 -25.87 -10.80
CA GLN A 109 9.01 -25.55 -12.07
C GLN A 109 8.09 -25.24 -13.26
N GLU A 110 6.79 -25.60 -13.17
CA GLU A 110 5.78 -25.32 -14.19
C GLU A 110 5.10 -23.93 -14.01
N GLN A 111 5.18 -23.34 -12.83
CA GLN A 111 4.64 -22.00 -12.57
C GLN A 111 5.69 -20.95 -12.95
N GLN A 112 5.57 -20.41 -14.16
CA GLN A 112 6.41 -19.27 -14.61
C GLN A 112 5.95 -17.97 -13.91
N ALA A 113 5.87 -17.98 -12.59
CA ALA A 113 5.62 -16.81 -11.77
C ALA A 113 6.96 -16.23 -11.30
N LEU A 114 7.04 -14.91 -11.26
CA LEU A 114 8.17 -14.20 -10.65
C LEU A 114 7.91 -14.10 -9.16
N GLU A 115 8.82 -14.60 -8.33
CA GLU A 115 8.79 -14.42 -6.89
C GLU A 115 9.66 -13.22 -6.49
N LEU A 116 9.08 -12.28 -5.76
CA LEU A 116 9.79 -11.13 -5.19
C LEU A 116 9.62 -11.13 -3.67
N ALA A 117 10.73 -11.08 -2.96
CA ALA A 117 10.75 -11.03 -1.50
C ALA A 117 10.20 -9.69 -1.01
N LEU A 118 9.34 -9.72 0.00
CA LEU A 118 8.84 -8.53 0.69
C LEU A 118 9.63 -8.28 1.98
N ASP A 119 9.79 -9.31 2.78
CA ASP A 119 10.59 -9.32 4.00
C ASP A 119 11.24 -10.71 4.16
N PRO A 120 11.99 -11.01 5.24
CA PRO A 120 12.66 -12.30 5.38
C PRO A 120 11.75 -13.53 5.32
N ASP A 121 10.48 -13.36 5.70
CA ASP A 121 9.52 -14.45 5.87
C ASP A 121 8.40 -14.44 4.83
N ARG A 122 8.29 -13.38 4.02
CA ARG A 122 7.18 -13.20 3.08
C ARG A 122 7.67 -12.81 1.70
N SER A 123 7.10 -13.44 0.70
CA SER A 123 7.27 -13.07 -0.71
C SER A 123 5.93 -13.06 -1.44
N LEU A 124 5.89 -12.36 -2.56
CA LEU A 124 4.76 -12.34 -3.48
C LEU A 124 5.14 -13.04 -4.78
N LEU A 125 4.24 -13.88 -5.25
CA LEU A 125 4.27 -14.46 -6.58
C LEU A 125 3.48 -13.55 -7.52
N LEU A 126 4.10 -13.18 -8.64
CA LEU A 126 3.47 -12.42 -9.70
C LEU A 126 3.11 -13.40 -10.81
N GLY A 127 1.81 -13.73 -10.92
CA GLY A 127 1.31 -14.75 -11.84
C GLY A 127 1.20 -14.30 -13.29
N LYS A 128 0.92 -15.26 -14.19
CA LYS A 128 0.59 -14.97 -15.59
C LYS A 128 -0.85 -14.46 -15.73
N PRO A 129 -1.15 -13.68 -16.81
CA PRO A 129 -2.54 -13.39 -17.18
C PRO A 129 -3.30 -14.71 -17.42
N GLY A 130 -4.42 -14.88 -16.73
CA GLY A 130 -5.24 -16.11 -16.83
C GLY A 130 -5.06 -17.11 -15.67
N ASP A 131 -4.06 -16.92 -14.81
CA ASP A 131 -3.90 -17.75 -13.59
C ASP A 131 -4.86 -17.35 -12.46
N ASP A 132 -5.84 -16.51 -12.73
CA ASP A 132 -6.86 -16.06 -11.77
C ASP A 132 -7.74 -17.21 -11.21
N ALA A 133 -7.51 -18.45 -11.69
CA ALA A 133 -8.42 -19.57 -11.47
C ALA A 133 -8.25 -20.33 -10.13
N GLY A 134 -7.37 -19.92 -9.23
CA GLY A 134 -7.22 -20.73 -8.00
C GLY A 134 -6.81 -19.97 -6.73
N ASN A 135 -5.76 -19.16 -6.76
CA ASN A 135 -5.19 -18.58 -5.55
C ASN A 135 -5.23 -17.04 -5.46
N GLY A 136 -5.47 -16.35 -6.58
CA GLY A 136 -5.53 -14.87 -6.61
C GLY A 136 -6.92 -14.29 -6.35
N ALA A 137 -7.95 -15.13 -6.37
CA ALA A 137 -9.34 -14.68 -6.23
C ALA A 137 -9.74 -14.30 -4.80
N GLU A 138 -9.04 -14.81 -3.80
CA GLU A 138 -9.44 -14.67 -2.39
C GLU A 138 -8.88 -13.42 -1.67
N GLY A 139 -7.93 -12.70 -2.29
CA GLY A 139 -7.24 -11.58 -1.65
C GLY A 139 -6.26 -12.01 -0.56
N LEU A 140 -5.66 -11.03 0.13
CA LEU A 140 -4.73 -11.29 1.22
C LEU A 140 -5.47 -11.86 2.43
N SER A 141 -4.90 -12.88 3.07
CA SER A 141 -5.45 -13.44 4.30
C SER A 141 -5.36 -12.44 5.45
N ASP A 142 -6.21 -12.61 6.47
CA ASP A 142 -6.15 -11.78 7.68
C ASP A 142 -4.78 -11.88 8.37
N GLN A 143 -4.12 -13.03 8.34
CA GLN A 143 -2.75 -13.21 8.86
C GLN A 143 -1.72 -12.39 8.09
N TRP A 144 -1.83 -12.33 6.76
CA TRP A 144 -0.96 -11.49 5.94
C TRP A 144 -1.17 -10.01 6.24
N LEU A 145 -2.43 -9.58 6.28
CA LEU A 145 -2.78 -8.18 6.59
C LEU A 145 -2.46 -7.81 8.03
N GLN A 146 -2.50 -8.77 8.97
CA GLN A 146 -1.99 -8.56 10.33
C GLN A 146 -0.50 -8.23 10.31
N ALA A 147 0.31 -8.99 9.58
CA ALA A 147 1.75 -8.70 9.45
C ALA A 147 2.00 -7.33 8.79
N ASP A 148 1.20 -6.95 7.79
CA ASP A 148 1.27 -5.60 7.21
C ASP A 148 0.91 -4.52 8.22
N ILE A 149 -0.08 -4.75 9.09
CA ILE A 149 -0.44 -3.83 10.19
C ILE A 149 0.70 -3.72 11.19
N GLU A 150 1.34 -4.83 11.56
CA GLU A 150 2.48 -4.87 12.48
C GLU A 150 3.70 -4.12 11.93
N CYS A 151 3.94 -4.20 10.63
CA CYS A 151 4.97 -3.41 9.93
C CYS A 151 4.53 -1.99 9.61
N ALA A 152 3.31 -1.58 9.95
CA ALA A 152 2.71 -0.29 9.58
C ALA A 152 2.66 -0.03 8.06
N MET A 153 2.52 -1.08 7.24
CA MET A 153 2.33 -0.96 5.79
C MET A 153 0.95 -0.37 5.49
N ALA A 154 0.90 0.92 5.20
CA ALA A 154 -0.33 1.68 5.05
C ALA A 154 -0.91 1.55 3.63
N TRP A 155 -1.58 0.45 3.33
CA TRP A 155 -2.32 0.33 2.08
C TRP A 155 -3.37 1.44 1.96
N ILE A 156 -3.38 2.11 0.81
CA ILE A 156 -4.41 3.06 0.41
C ILE A 156 -5.43 2.32 -0.45
N LEU A 157 -6.70 2.59 -0.18
CA LEU A 157 -7.85 2.09 -0.93
C LEU A 157 -8.61 3.29 -1.52
N PRO A 158 -9.57 3.11 -2.41
CA PRO A 158 -10.26 4.23 -3.07
C PRO A 158 -10.81 5.28 -2.10
N ALA A 159 -11.29 4.86 -0.92
CA ALA A 159 -11.84 5.77 0.11
C ALA A 159 -10.78 6.67 0.77
N THR A 160 -9.49 6.36 0.66
CA THR A 160 -8.38 7.08 1.29
C THR A 160 -7.34 7.60 0.28
N ALA A 161 -7.53 7.32 -1.02
CA ALA A 161 -6.64 7.79 -2.07
C ALA A 161 -6.64 9.32 -2.16
N GLY A 162 -5.46 9.93 -2.30
CA GLY A 162 -5.29 11.38 -2.36
C GLY A 162 -5.52 12.12 -1.02
N ALA A 163 -5.72 11.40 0.10
CA ALA A 163 -6.02 12.04 1.38
C ALA A 163 -4.77 12.47 2.14
N TYR A 164 -3.65 11.76 2.03
CA TYR A 164 -2.51 11.87 2.92
C TYR A 164 -1.18 12.04 2.21
N LEU A 165 -0.24 12.76 2.84
CA LEU A 165 1.15 12.79 2.41
C LEU A 165 1.82 11.43 2.75
N PRO A 166 2.81 10.98 1.97
CA PRO A 166 3.53 9.74 2.25
C PRO A 166 4.15 9.66 3.64
N GLN A 167 4.61 10.79 4.20
CA GLN A 167 5.13 10.85 5.57
C GLN A 167 4.04 10.58 6.62
N MET A 168 2.80 10.98 6.36
CA MET A 168 1.67 10.68 7.25
C MET A 168 1.32 9.20 7.25
N LEU A 169 1.69 8.50 6.19
CA LEU A 169 1.52 7.07 6.00
C LEU A 169 2.72 6.24 6.51
N GLY A 170 3.74 6.90 7.06
CA GLY A 170 4.92 6.22 7.58
C GLY A 170 5.89 5.70 6.52
N LEU A 171 5.74 6.08 5.25
CA LEU A 171 6.57 5.56 4.16
C LEU A 171 8.06 5.97 4.26
N ASP A 172 8.38 7.03 4.98
CA ASP A 172 9.76 7.41 5.29
C ASP A 172 10.44 6.39 6.21
N ALA A 173 9.76 5.93 7.24
CA ALA A 173 10.27 4.90 8.15
C ALA A 173 10.43 3.53 7.44
N LEU A 174 9.60 3.26 6.43
CA LEU A 174 9.66 2.04 5.62
C LEU A 174 10.66 2.14 4.45
N GLY A 175 11.41 3.25 4.32
CA GLY A 175 12.34 3.45 3.21
C GLY A 175 11.69 3.81 1.87
N GLY A 176 10.38 4.07 1.87
CA GLY A 176 9.59 4.37 0.66
C GLY A 176 9.72 5.79 0.12
N LEU A 177 10.54 6.64 0.76
CA LEU A 177 10.78 8.02 0.34
C LEU A 177 12.28 8.29 0.14
N SER A 178 12.63 8.79 -1.03
CA SER A 178 13.96 9.32 -1.30
C SER A 178 13.93 10.83 -1.45
N TYR A 179 14.71 11.52 -0.63
CA TYR A 179 14.89 12.97 -0.70
C TYR A 179 16.12 13.39 -1.52
N LYS A 180 16.89 12.41 -2.01
CA LYS A 180 18.15 12.62 -2.74
C LYS A 180 18.04 12.33 -4.24
N LYS A 181 16.96 11.68 -4.65
CA LYS A 181 16.70 11.36 -6.06
C LYS A 181 16.25 12.58 -6.88
N GLY A 182 16.17 12.43 -8.21
CA GLY A 182 15.60 13.43 -9.12
C GLY A 182 14.10 13.69 -8.89
N CYS A 183 13.55 14.68 -9.61
CA CYS A 183 12.19 15.15 -9.42
C CYS A 183 11.11 14.07 -9.67
N PHE A 184 10.05 14.14 -8.87
CA PHE A 184 8.82 13.36 -9.02
C PHE A 184 7.60 14.22 -8.61
N PRO A 185 6.37 13.87 -9.03
CA PRO A 185 5.18 14.64 -8.69
C PRO A 185 4.99 14.81 -7.18
N GLY A 186 4.79 16.05 -6.72
CA GLY A 186 4.59 16.37 -5.31
C GLY A 186 5.85 16.47 -4.45
N GLN A 187 7.04 16.25 -5.03
CA GLN A 187 8.31 16.28 -4.28
C GLN A 187 8.52 17.60 -3.52
N GLU A 188 8.13 18.74 -4.09
CA GLU A 188 8.31 20.05 -3.43
C GLU A 188 7.59 20.11 -2.08
N VAL A 189 6.33 19.67 -2.03
CA VAL A 189 5.54 19.64 -0.79
C VAL A 189 6.14 18.64 0.20
N ILE A 190 6.47 17.42 -0.28
CA ILE A 190 7.05 16.35 0.52
C ILE A 190 8.40 16.79 1.13
N ALA A 191 9.29 17.36 0.31
CA ALA A 191 10.59 17.87 0.76
C ALA A 191 10.44 19.06 1.72
N ARG A 192 9.51 19.98 1.46
CA ARG A 192 9.24 21.10 2.37
C ARG A 192 8.80 20.64 3.75
N VAL A 193 7.92 19.63 3.83
CA VAL A 193 7.49 19.06 5.12
C VAL A 193 8.68 18.41 5.84
N HIS A 194 9.53 17.69 5.12
CA HIS A 194 10.71 17.04 5.68
C HIS A 194 11.74 18.05 6.24
N TYR A 195 12.11 19.09 5.46
CA TYR A 195 13.22 19.98 5.83
C TYR A 195 12.80 21.22 6.66
N ARG A 196 11.56 21.67 6.54
CA ARG A 196 11.10 22.96 7.10
C ARG A 196 9.74 22.89 7.79
N GLY A 197 9.08 21.75 7.75
CA GLY A 197 7.76 21.57 8.32
C GLY A 197 7.75 20.53 9.43
N ARG A 198 6.54 20.14 9.78
CA ARG A 198 6.27 18.99 10.65
C ARG A 198 5.13 18.18 10.07
N VAL A 199 5.19 16.88 10.27
CA VAL A 199 4.07 15.99 9.98
C VAL A 199 3.02 16.18 11.06
N THR A 200 1.79 16.53 10.67
CA THR A 200 0.69 16.83 11.61
C THR A 200 -0.19 15.62 11.88
N ARG A 201 -0.04 14.56 11.10
CA ARG A 201 -0.76 13.28 11.24
C ARG A 201 0.22 12.13 11.09
N ARG A 202 -0.11 10.99 11.69
CA ARG A 202 0.65 9.75 11.56
C ARG A 202 -0.26 8.56 11.41
N THR A 203 0.24 7.49 10.85
CA THR A 203 -0.38 6.17 10.94
C THR A 203 -0.22 5.63 12.35
N ALA A 204 -1.27 5.05 12.89
CA ALA A 204 -1.29 4.36 14.16
C ALA A 204 -2.01 3.01 14.01
N ARG A 205 -1.54 2.03 14.74
CA ARG A 205 -2.23 0.75 14.88
C ARG A 205 -3.35 0.87 15.91
N PHE A 206 -4.43 0.15 15.68
CA PHE A 206 -5.52 0.10 16.64
C PHE A 206 -6.06 -1.32 16.80
N ARG A 207 -6.66 -1.58 17.96
CA ARG A 207 -7.46 -2.77 18.24
C ARG A 207 -8.83 -2.34 18.73
N LEU A 208 -9.87 -3.01 18.24
CA LEU A 208 -11.26 -2.77 18.62
C LEU A 208 -11.91 -4.05 19.14
N ALA A 209 -12.79 -3.94 20.11
CA ALA A 209 -13.75 -4.97 20.44
C ALA A 209 -14.87 -4.92 19.39
N ALA A 210 -14.77 -5.75 18.35
CA ALA A 210 -15.68 -5.74 17.20
C ALA A 210 -15.70 -7.10 16.50
N ASP A 211 -16.89 -7.63 16.24
CA ASP A 211 -17.07 -8.85 15.45
C ASP A 211 -16.82 -8.63 13.94
N SER A 212 -16.93 -7.38 13.50
CA SER A 212 -16.67 -6.98 12.11
C SER A 212 -15.74 -5.77 12.09
N PRO A 213 -14.63 -5.83 11.33
CA PRO A 213 -13.69 -4.71 11.22
C PRO A 213 -14.36 -3.48 10.59
N PRO A 214 -13.97 -2.26 10.99
CA PRO A 214 -14.49 -1.05 10.37
C PRO A 214 -14.02 -0.93 8.91
N PRO A 215 -14.87 -0.42 8.00
CA PRO A 215 -14.50 -0.28 6.60
C PRO A 215 -13.42 0.80 6.39
N PRO A 216 -12.62 0.68 5.32
CA PRO A 216 -11.70 1.72 4.89
C PRO A 216 -12.40 3.07 4.69
N GLY A 217 -11.74 4.15 5.08
CA GLY A 217 -12.30 5.49 5.00
C GLY A 217 -13.23 5.87 6.15
N ARG A 218 -13.53 4.94 7.06
CA ARG A 218 -14.38 5.24 8.23
C ARG A 218 -13.74 6.34 9.07
N GLU A 219 -14.43 7.46 9.20
CA GLU A 219 -14.02 8.58 10.03
C GLU A 219 -14.41 8.37 11.49
N PHE A 220 -13.59 8.88 12.39
CA PHE A 220 -13.84 8.96 13.82
C PHE A 220 -13.10 10.17 14.42
N LYS A 221 -13.33 10.45 15.69
CA LYS A 221 -12.60 11.49 16.41
C LYS A 221 -11.74 10.87 17.51
N LEU A 222 -10.55 11.40 17.66
CA LEU A 222 -9.66 11.12 18.77
C LEU A 222 -9.25 12.42 19.43
N ALA A 223 -9.62 12.63 20.69
CA ALA A 223 -9.43 13.90 21.41
C ALA A 223 -9.90 15.11 20.56
N GLU A 224 -11.13 15.03 20.03
CA GLU A 224 -11.78 16.02 19.14
C GLU A 224 -11.09 16.26 17.79
N LYS A 225 -9.99 15.58 17.50
CA LYS A 225 -9.30 15.67 16.20
C LYS A 225 -9.78 14.60 15.24
N PRO A 226 -9.92 14.93 13.93
CA PRO A 226 -10.39 13.96 12.94
C PRO A 226 -9.35 12.88 12.73
N ALA A 227 -9.81 11.64 12.65
CA ALA A 227 -9.05 10.45 12.36
C ALA A 227 -9.81 9.58 11.34
N GLN A 228 -9.09 8.71 10.63
CA GLN A 228 -9.69 7.91 9.58
C GLN A 228 -9.03 6.53 9.49
N VAL A 229 -9.84 5.50 9.38
CA VAL A 229 -9.38 4.12 9.15
C VAL A 229 -8.79 3.99 7.74
N LEU A 230 -7.60 3.44 7.63
CA LEU A 230 -7.02 3.04 6.34
C LEU A 230 -7.56 1.68 5.93
N TYR A 231 -7.37 0.67 6.77
CA TYR A 231 -7.98 -0.65 6.66
C TYR A 231 -7.93 -1.39 8.00
N ALA A 232 -8.73 -2.42 8.12
CA ALA A 232 -8.76 -3.28 9.31
C ALA A 232 -9.17 -4.70 8.91
N VAL A 233 -8.81 -5.67 9.74
CA VAL A 233 -9.13 -7.09 9.59
C VAL A 233 -9.61 -7.66 10.92
N ALA A 234 -10.29 -8.81 10.87
CA ALA A 234 -10.50 -9.60 12.07
C ALA A 234 -9.15 -10.03 12.65
N GLU A 235 -8.99 -9.96 13.97
CA GLU A 235 -7.71 -10.33 14.58
C GLU A 235 -7.59 -11.84 14.63
N PRO A 236 -6.61 -12.45 13.92
CA PRO A 236 -6.44 -13.89 13.88
C PRO A 236 -6.30 -14.50 15.28
N GLY A 237 -7.07 -15.52 15.56
CA GLY A 237 -7.06 -16.20 16.87
C GLY A 237 -7.76 -15.47 18.01
N GLN A 238 -8.39 -14.31 17.78
CA GLN A 238 -9.13 -13.55 18.78
C GLN A 238 -10.55 -13.18 18.30
N PRO A 239 -11.52 -14.08 18.42
CA PRO A 239 -12.91 -13.80 18.07
C PRO A 239 -13.45 -12.56 18.79
N GLY A 240 -14.19 -11.72 18.08
CA GLY A 240 -14.73 -10.47 18.65
C GLY A 240 -13.71 -9.33 18.73
N SER A 241 -12.53 -9.49 18.08
CA SER A 241 -11.49 -8.48 18.00
C SER A 241 -11.16 -8.16 16.54
N ALA A 242 -10.94 -6.87 16.25
CA ALA A 242 -10.45 -6.37 14.98
C ALA A 242 -9.21 -5.51 15.20
N ILE A 243 -8.24 -5.63 14.31
CA ILE A 243 -7.03 -4.79 14.28
C ILE A 243 -6.93 -4.03 12.97
N GLY A 244 -6.27 -2.87 12.99
CA GLY A 244 -6.13 -2.09 11.76
C GLY A 244 -5.16 -0.94 11.88
N LEU A 245 -5.04 -0.20 10.78
CA LEU A 245 -4.30 1.05 10.68
C LEU A 245 -5.27 2.22 10.49
N ALA A 246 -5.00 3.31 11.18
CA ALA A 246 -5.71 4.57 11.01
C ALA A 246 -4.73 5.73 10.95
N VAL A 247 -5.11 6.80 10.26
CA VAL A 247 -4.40 8.08 10.32
C VAL A 247 -5.02 8.93 11.42
N VAL A 248 -4.19 9.29 12.37
CA VAL A 248 -4.54 10.10 13.55
C VAL A 248 -3.68 11.37 13.62
N ALA A 249 -3.98 12.26 14.54
CA ALA A 249 -3.12 13.41 14.84
C ALA A 249 -1.73 12.93 15.31
N ALA A 250 -0.66 13.62 14.92
CA ALA A 250 0.72 13.19 15.21
C ALA A 250 1.03 13.10 16.70
N GLU A 251 0.39 13.93 17.52
CA GLU A 251 0.50 13.97 18.98
C GLU A 251 -0.40 12.97 19.72
N ALA A 252 -1.20 12.17 18.99
CA ALA A 252 -2.03 11.14 19.64
C ALA A 252 -1.15 10.15 20.40
N GLU A 253 -1.52 9.87 21.62
CA GLU A 253 -0.81 8.92 22.47
C GLU A 253 -1.05 7.49 21.98
N ASP A 254 -0.01 6.67 21.97
CA ASP A 254 -0.16 5.23 21.90
C ASP A 254 -0.92 4.81 23.17
N SER A 255 -1.78 3.86 23.16
CA SER A 255 -2.71 3.54 24.25
C SER A 255 -3.93 4.47 24.41
N ALA A 256 -4.09 5.49 23.57
CA ALA A 256 -5.30 6.31 23.60
C ALA A 256 -6.55 5.46 23.32
N LYS A 257 -7.60 5.68 24.13
CA LYS A 257 -8.91 5.05 23.91
C LYS A 257 -9.56 5.64 22.66
N ILE A 258 -10.10 4.78 21.81
CA ILE A 258 -10.80 5.16 20.58
C ILE A 258 -12.22 4.59 20.57
N THR A 259 -13.08 5.26 19.82
CA THR A 259 -14.41 4.76 19.48
C THR A 259 -14.64 4.94 17.99
N ILE A 260 -14.93 3.83 17.30
CA ILE A 260 -15.22 3.82 15.86
C ILE A 260 -16.62 3.23 15.67
N GLY A 261 -17.59 4.08 15.32
CA GLY A 261 -19.00 3.70 15.35
C GLY A 261 -19.47 3.36 16.77
N SER A 262 -19.95 2.13 16.97
CA SER A 262 -20.36 1.60 18.30
C SER A 262 -19.24 0.84 19.02
N HIS A 263 -18.09 0.63 18.41
CA HIS A 263 -17.01 -0.21 18.92
C HIS A 263 -15.95 0.61 19.63
N THR A 264 -15.49 0.12 20.79
CA THR A 264 -14.43 0.75 21.57
C THR A 264 -13.14 -0.03 21.49
N GLY A 265 -12.02 0.64 21.66
CA GLY A 265 -10.70 0.02 21.62
C GLY A 265 -9.58 0.98 21.99
N THR A 266 -8.37 0.66 21.56
CA THR A 266 -7.16 1.43 21.88
C THR A 266 -6.24 1.52 20.67
N LEU A 267 -5.44 2.59 20.62
CA LEU A 267 -4.22 2.64 19.80
C LEU A 267 -3.10 1.83 20.47
N PHE A 268 -2.14 1.34 19.69
CA PHE A 268 -0.94 0.64 20.21
C PHE A 268 0.24 0.73 19.25
#